data_e11c0d84e524151205b261a34d571966
#
_entry.id   e11c0d84e524151205b261a34d571966
#
_cell.length_a   1.000
_cell.length_b   1.000
_cell.length_c   1.000
_cell.angle_alpha   90.00
_cell.angle_beta   90.00
_cell.angle_gamma   90.00
#
_symmetry.space_group_name_H-M   'P 1'
#
loop_
_entity.id
_entity.type
_entity.pdbx_description
1 polymer ?
#
loop_
_entity_poly.entity_id
_entity_poly.type
_entity_poly.pdbx_seq_one_letter_code
_entity_poly.pdbx_strand_id
1 'polypeptide(L)'
;AILTFAQNFTIDDYEKEEVYIEMRDGAKLFTSVYTPKDKSQKYPVLIKRTPYSVKPYGADTMPQKLMHNTELVASGYIFVNQDMRGRWMSEGEFENTKPPYSWSDKKRTDEVTDSYDTFDWLKKNLKNFNGNIGQY
;
A
#
# COMPACT_ATOMS: atom_id res chain seq x y z
N ALA A 1 -31.54 -18.08 8.63
CA ALA A 1 -30.13 -18.29 8.27
C ALA A 1 -29.78 -17.25 7.23
N ILE A 2 -28.91 -16.30 7.58
CA ILE A 2 -28.34 -15.34 6.61
C ILE A 2 -27.23 -16.13 5.90
N LEU A 3 -27.49 -16.54 4.67
CA LEU A 3 -26.46 -17.03 3.77
C LEU A 3 -25.54 -15.84 3.45
N THR A 4 -24.46 -15.69 4.20
CA THR A 4 -23.36 -14.83 3.81
C THR A 4 -22.66 -15.51 2.63
N PHE A 5 -22.96 -15.10 1.42
CA PHE A 5 -22.12 -15.46 0.27
C PHE A 5 -20.76 -14.85 0.54
N ALA A 6 -19.75 -15.68 0.72
CA ALA A 6 -18.38 -15.21 0.70
C ALA A 6 -18.16 -14.54 -0.67
N GLN A 7 -17.95 -13.22 -0.69
CA GLN A 7 -17.60 -12.52 -1.92
C GLN A 7 -16.26 -13.09 -2.40
N ASN A 8 -16.24 -13.58 -3.62
CA ASN A 8 -15.08 -14.19 -4.23
C ASN A 8 -14.49 -13.19 -5.23
N PHE A 9 -13.73 -12.22 -4.70
CA PHE A 9 -13.10 -11.20 -5.54
C PHE A 9 -12.05 -11.81 -6.46
N THR A 10 -12.05 -11.33 -7.69
CA THR A 10 -11.01 -11.57 -8.69
C THR A 10 -10.30 -10.27 -9.02
N ILE A 11 -9.23 -10.32 -9.81
CA ILE A 11 -8.51 -9.09 -10.22
C ILE A 11 -9.41 -8.14 -11.01
N ASP A 12 -10.39 -8.65 -11.74
CA ASP A 12 -11.33 -7.85 -12.53
C ASP A 12 -12.29 -7.01 -11.66
N ASP A 13 -12.39 -7.36 -10.37
CA ASP A 13 -13.20 -6.65 -9.39
C ASP A 13 -12.45 -5.48 -8.73
N TYR A 14 -11.22 -5.21 -9.17
CA TYR A 14 -10.36 -4.15 -8.62
C TYR A 14 -10.17 -3.00 -9.61
N GLU A 15 -9.99 -1.82 -9.07
CA GLU A 15 -9.49 -0.63 -9.75
C GLU A 15 -8.13 -0.25 -9.19
N LYS A 16 -7.28 0.37 -10.02
CA LYS A 16 -5.95 0.81 -9.65
C LYS A 16 -5.87 2.32 -9.62
N GLU A 17 -5.22 2.85 -8.59
CA GLU A 17 -4.80 4.24 -8.49
C GLU A 17 -3.31 4.29 -8.20
N GLU A 18 -2.59 5.27 -8.76
CA GLU A 18 -1.19 5.54 -8.47
C GLU A 18 -1.06 6.91 -7.83
N VAL A 19 -0.40 6.96 -6.68
CA VAL A 19 -0.23 8.18 -5.90
C VAL A 19 1.21 8.32 -5.41
N TYR A 20 1.63 9.55 -5.20
CA TYR A 20 2.85 9.87 -4.48
C TYR A 20 2.50 10.30 -3.06
N ILE A 21 2.94 9.53 -2.09
CA ILE A 21 2.74 9.83 -0.67
C ILE A 21 3.93 10.61 -0.15
N GLU A 22 3.68 11.84 0.31
CA GLU A 22 4.71 12.69 0.87
C GLU A 22 5.04 12.28 2.30
N MET A 23 6.32 12.03 2.55
CA MET A 23 6.86 11.71 3.86
C MET A 23 7.15 12.99 4.65
N ARG A 24 7.40 12.88 5.95
CA ARG A 24 7.65 14.01 6.87
C ARG A 24 8.81 14.93 6.48
N ASP A 25 9.74 14.46 5.67
CA ASP A 25 10.89 15.20 5.15
C ASP A 25 10.66 15.74 3.73
N GLY A 26 9.45 15.54 3.17
CA GLY A 26 9.07 16.01 1.85
C GLY A 26 9.38 15.06 0.70
N ALA A 27 10.10 13.96 0.93
CA ALA A 27 10.30 12.94 -0.10
C ALA A 27 8.98 12.24 -0.43
N LYS A 28 8.75 11.98 -1.72
CA LYS A 28 7.51 11.38 -2.22
C LYS A 28 7.74 9.93 -2.60
N LEU A 29 6.99 9.03 -1.98
CA LEU A 29 7.08 7.60 -2.26
C LEU A 29 5.94 7.14 -3.18
N PHE A 30 6.34 6.53 -4.29
CA PHE A 30 5.40 6.00 -5.27
C PHE A 30 4.62 4.82 -4.71
N THR A 31 3.31 4.88 -4.85
CA THR A 31 2.40 3.90 -4.26
C THR A 31 1.29 3.56 -5.24
N SER A 32 1.14 2.27 -5.54
CA SER A 32 -0.02 1.75 -6.25
C SER A 32 -1.05 1.23 -5.26
N VAL A 33 -2.29 1.67 -5.41
CA VAL A 33 -3.43 1.28 -4.57
C VAL A 33 -4.43 0.53 -5.42
N TYR A 34 -4.76 -0.70 -5.03
CA TYR A 34 -5.76 -1.53 -5.68
C TYR A 34 -6.96 -1.68 -4.76
N THR A 35 -8.09 -1.11 -5.15
CA THR A 35 -9.29 -1.06 -4.33
C THR A 35 -10.41 -1.86 -4.97
N PRO A 36 -11.18 -2.68 -4.22
CA PRO A 36 -12.37 -3.31 -4.75
C PRO A 36 -13.34 -2.27 -5.34
N LYS A 37 -13.90 -2.58 -6.51
CA LYS A 37 -14.91 -1.74 -7.18
C LYS A 37 -16.21 -1.66 -6.40
N ASP A 38 -16.52 -2.70 -5.62
CA ASP A 38 -17.67 -2.69 -4.71
C ASP A 38 -17.42 -1.70 -3.56
N LYS A 39 -18.18 -0.62 -3.54
CA LYS A 39 -18.11 0.45 -2.53
C LYS A 39 -19.18 0.30 -1.44
N SER A 40 -19.93 -0.81 -1.41
CA SER A 40 -20.99 -1.05 -0.43
C SER A 40 -20.47 -1.38 0.96
N GLN A 41 -19.20 -1.76 1.08
CA GLN A 41 -18.55 -2.13 2.34
C GLN A 41 -17.15 -1.52 2.48
N LYS A 42 -16.57 -1.69 3.66
CA LYS A 42 -15.21 -1.27 3.96
C LYS A 42 -14.28 -2.48 4.02
N TYR A 43 -13.03 -2.28 3.59
CA TYR A 43 -12.02 -3.32 3.47
C TYR A 43 -10.80 -3.03 4.32
N PRO A 44 -10.11 -4.06 4.84
CA PRO A 44 -8.79 -3.90 5.43
C PRO A 44 -7.74 -3.65 4.34
N VAL A 45 -6.62 -3.08 4.74
CA VAL A 45 -5.45 -2.86 3.87
C VAL A 45 -4.39 -3.93 4.11
N LEU A 46 -3.84 -4.47 3.02
CA LEU A 46 -2.58 -5.19 3.01
C LEU A 46 -1.54 -4.37 2.24
N ILE A 47 -0.49 -3.95 2.94
CA ILE A 47 0.59 -3.17 2.33
C ILE A 47 1.86 -3.99 2.14
N LYS A 48 2.47 -3.83 0.98
CA LYS A 48 3.80 -4.31 0.63
C LYS A 48 4.70 -3.12 0.32
N ARG A 49 5.78 -2.98 1.06
CA ARG A 49 6.85 -2.02 0.76
C ARG A 49 8.08 -2.81 0.31
N THR A 50 8.66 -2.45 -0.84
CA THR A 50 9.70 -3.29 -1.45
C THR A 50 10.77 -2.48 -2.18
N PRO A 51 12.05 -2.87 -2.11
CA PRO A 51 13.10 -2.32 -2.94
C PRO A 51 13.15 -2.92 -4.37
N TYR A 52 12.28 -3.90 -4.68
CA TYR A 52 12.34 -4.71 -5.91
C TYR A 52 11.32 -4.32 -6.98
N SER A 53 10.75 -3.10 -6.94
CA SER A 53 9.73 -2.61 -7.86
C SER A 53 8.31 -3.11 -7.61
N VAL A 54 7.37 -2.18 -7.69
CA VAL A 54 5.92 -2.46 -7.59
C VAL A 54 5.23 -2.44 -8.96
N LYS A 55 6.02 -2.56 -10.04
CA LYS A 55 5.46 -2.65 -11.41
C LYS A 55 4.30 -3.65 -11.51
N PRO A 56 3.36 -3.50 -12.47
CA PRO A 56 3.41 -2.56 -13.59
C PRO A 56 3.08 -1.14 -13.17
N TYR A 57 3.77 -0.16 -13.77
CA TYR A 57 3.47 1.25 -13.62
C TYR A 57 2.45 1.69 -14.66
N GLY A 58 1.68 2.75 -14.34
CA GLY A 58 0.58 3.26 -15.13
C GLY A 58 -0.77 2.88 -14.54
N ALA A 59 -1.62 3.87 -14.26
CA ALA A 59 -2.92 3.68 -13.59
C ALA A 59 -3.84 2.73 -14.38
N ASP A 60 -3.72 2.68 -15.71
CA ASP A 60 -4.51 1.81 -16.57
C ASP A 60 -3.92 0.40 -16.75
N THR A 61 -2.79 0.11 -16.09
CA THR A 61 -2.08 -1.16 -16.25
C THR A 61 -2.22 -2.02 -15.00
N MET A 62 -3.02 -3.07 -15.08
CA MET A 62 -3.20 -4.03 -13.99
C MET A 62 -2.10 -5.10 -14.00
N PRO A 63 -1.64 -5.58 -12.83
CA PRO A 63 -0.76 -6.72 -12.75
C PRO A 63 -1.51 -8.03 -13.11
N GLN A 64 -0.77 -9.07 -13.44
CA GLN A 64 -1.40 -10.39 -13.65
C GLN A 64 -2.01 -10.96 -12.35
N LYS A 65 -1.44 -10.61 -11.19
CA LYS A 65 -1.90 -11.02 -9.87
C LYS A 65 -1.66 -9.90 -8.87
N LEU A 66 -2.63 -9.65 -8.01
CA LEU A 66 -2.48 -8.69 -6.90
C LEU A 66 -1.57 -9.26 -5.80
N MET A 67 -1.67 -10.57 -5.58
CA MET A 67 -0.91 -11.31 -4.57
C MET A 67 -0.81 -12.79 -4.98
N HIS A 68 0.20 -13.50 -4.47
CA HIS A 68 0.32 -14.94 -4.68
C HIS A 68 -0.76 -15.74 -3.94
N ASN A 69 -1.17 -15.28 -2.76
CA ASN A 69 -2.26 -15.90 -2.02
C ASN A 69 -3.61 -15.47 -2.59
N THR A 70 -4.23 -16.35 -3.37
CA THR A 70 -5.51 -16.09 -4.03
C THR A 70 -6.69 -16.01 -3.05
N GLU A 71 -6.60 -16.65 -1.88
CA GLU A 71 -7.64 -16.59 -0.86
C GLU A 71 -7.74 -15.20 -0.23
N LEU A 72 -6.60 -14.51 -0.03
CA LEU A 72 -6.60 -13.13 0.42
C LEU A 72 -7.19 -12.19 -0.62
N VAL A 73 -6.94 -12.42 -1.91
CA VAL A 73 -7.59 -11.66 -2.99
C VAL A 73 -9.10 -11.89 -2.96
N ALA A 74 -9.53 -13.15 -2.87
CA ALA A 74 -10.93 -13.55 -2.84
C ALA A 74 -11.68 -12.99 -1.61
N SER A 75 -10.99 -12.78 -0.51
CA SER A 75 -11.57 -12.24 0.73
C SER A 75 -11.86 -10.74 0.69
N GLY A 76 -11.28 -10.01 -0.27
CA GLY A 76 -11.47 -8.57 -0.43
C GLY A 76 -10.61 -7.74 0.53
N TYR A 77 -9.47 -7.28 0.04
CA TYR A 77 -8.59 -6.34 0.70
C TYR A 77 -8.33 -5.15 -0.23
N ILE A 78 -7.96 -4.00 0.34
CA ILE A 78 -7.26 -2.96 -0.42
C ILE A 78 -5.78 -3.36 -0.42
N PHE A 79 -5.20 -3.60 -1.60
CA PHE A 79 -3.78 -3.89 -1.73
C PHE A 79 -3.02 -2.61 -2.02
N VAL A 80 -1.98 -2.36 -1.23
CA VAL A 80 -1.12 -1.19 -1.36
C VAL A 80 0.30 -1.65 -1.60
N ASN A 81 0.87 -1.29 -2.74
CA ASN A 81 2.25 -1.62 -3.08
C ASN A 81 3.05 -0.33 -3.21
N GLN A 82 4.11 -0.19 -2.42
CA GLN A 82 4.95 1.01 -2.38
C GLN A 82 6.41 0.69 -2.72
N ASP A 83 6.98 1.44 -3.66
CA ASP A 83 8.42 1.47 -3.85
C ASP A 83 9.07 2.13 -2.63
N MET A 84 10.07 1.47 -2.06
CA MET A 84 10.81 2.02 -0.92
C MET A 84 11.58 3.28 -1.33
N ARG A 85 11.87 4.12 -0.37
CA ARG A 85 12.65 5.35 -0.52
C ARG A 85 13.90 5.15 -1.38
N GLY A 86 14.12 6.01 -2.36
CA GLY A 86 15.26 5.96 -3.27
C GLY A 86 15.29 4.74 -4.19
N ARG A 87 14.17 4.06 -4.36
CA ARG A 87 14.05 2.93 -5.29
C ARG A 87 12.97 3.21 -6.33
N TRP A 88 13.27 2.81 -7.58
CA TRP A 88 12.37 2.87 -8.74
C TRP A 88 11.72 4.26 -8.91
N MET A 89 10.42 4.37 -8.65
CA MET A 89 9.66 5.62 -8.83
C MET A 89 9.62 6.48 -7.56
N SER A 90 10.19 6.02 -6.44
CA SER A 90 10.23 6.78 -5.19
C SER A 90 11.44 7.70 -5.09
N GLU A 91 11.22 8.87 -4.49
CA GLU A 91 12.26 9.87 -4.22
C GLU A 91 13.09 9.51 -2.98
N GLY A 92 14.17 10.29 -2.76
CA GLY A 92 15.09 10.15 -1.64
C GLY A 92 16.25 9.22 -1.94
N GLU A 93 17.02 8.88 -0.91
CA GLU A 93 18.17 7.99 -1.01
C GLU A 93 17.86 6.63 -0.40
N PHE A 94 18.23 5.56 -1.12
CA PHE A 94 18.11 4.19 -0.63
C PHE A 94 19.33 3.83 0.23
N GLU A 95 19.05 3.40 1.46
CA GLU A 95 20.06 2.92 2.38
C GLU A 95 19.67 1.52 2.87
N ASN A 96 20.45 0.50 2.48
CA ASN A 96 20.08 -0.91 2.66
C ASN A 96 19.98 -1.32 4.15
N THR A 97 20.79 -0.71 5.00
CA THR A 97 20.84 -1.02 6.44
C THR A 97 20.82 0.26 7.27
N LYS A 98 19.80 1.07 7.05
CA LYS A 98 19.63 2.30 7.83
C LYS A 98 19.38 1.95 9.29
N PRO A 99 20.19 2.45 10.23
CA PRO A 99 19.93 2.24 11.64
C PRO A 99 18.55 2.77 12.03
N PRO A 100 17.85 2.10 12.95
CA PRO A 100 16.53 2.55 13.35
C PRO A 100 16.58 3.98 13.91
N TYR A 101 15.47 4.68 13.72
CA TYR A 101 15.28 6.03 14.24
C TYR A 101 15.60 6.10 15.74
N SER A 102 16.43 7.09 16.10
CA SER A 102 16.66 7.43 17.50
C SER A 102 15.71 8.54 17.92
N TRP A 103 15.04 8.41 19.07
CA TRP A 103 14.18 9.44 19.64
C TRP A 103 14.89 10.79 19.86
N SER A 104 16.23 10.79 19.89
CA SER A 104 17.05 11.98 20.00
C SER A 104 17.23 12.74 18.68
N ASP A 105 16.99 12.11 17.53
CA ASP A 105 17.11 12.73 16.21
C ASP A 105 15.77 12.71 15.46
N LYS A 106 14.92 13.67 15.77
CA LYS A 106 13.59 13.84 15.17
C LYS A 106 13.61 14.15 13.67
N LYS A 107 14.76 14.49 13.10
CA LYS A 107 14.91 14.79 11.66
C LYS A 107 15.28 13.58 10.85
N ARG A 108 15.71 12.51 11.49
CA ARG A 108 16.12 11.28 10.81
C ARG A 108 14.90 10.51 10.33
N THR A 109 14.96 10.07 9.08
CA THR A 109 13.97 9.19 8.47
C THR A 109 14.53 7.78 8.35
N ASP A 110 13.67 6.78 8.48
CA ASP A 110 13.98 5.37 8.29
C ASP A 110 12.74 4.63 7.76
N GLU A 111 12.83 3.32 7.59
CA GLU A 111 11.71 2.51 7.08
C GLU A 111 10.50 2.50 8.04
N VAL A 112 10.72 2.67 9.33
CA VAL A 112 9.64 2.72 10.32
C VAL A 112 8.89 4.04 10.20
N THR A 113 9.61 5.15 10.08
CA THR A 113 8.99 6.48 9.91
C THR A 113 8.26 6.59 8.57
N ASP A 114 8.83 6.04 7.49
CA ASP A 114 8.17 5.99 6.18
C ASP A 114 6.90 5.12 6.20
N SER A 115 6.94 3.98 6.92
CA SER A 115 5.75 3.15 7.13
C SER A 115 4.67 3.90 7.91
N TYR A 116 5.06 4.60 8.98
CA TYR A 116 4.13 5.39 9.79
C TYR A 116 3.45 6.49 8.96
N ASP A 117 4.24 7.27 8.21
CA ASP A 117 3.72 8.35 7.39
C ASP A 117 2.79 7.82 6.28
N THR A 118 3.14 6.68 5.70
CA THR A 118 2.29 5.98 4.72
C THR A 118 0.97 5.54 5.35
N PHE A 119 0.99 4.92 6.53
CA PHE A 119 -0.22 4.48 7.22
C PHE A 119 -1.11 5.66 7.62
N ASP A 120 -0.53 6.76 8.07
CA ASP A 120 -1.28 7.97 8.41
C ASP A 120 -1.97 8.57 7.17
N TRP A 121 -1.26 8.59 6.03
CA TRP A 121 -1.83 9.02 4.77
C TRP A 121 -3.00 8.12 4.32
N LEU A 122 -2.82 6.79 4.38
CA LEU A 122 -3.85 5.82 4.00
C LEU A 122 -5.12 5.99 4.86
N LYS A 123 -4.97 6.19 6.17
CA LYS A 123 -6.10 6.44 7.08
C LYS A 123 -6.90 7.69 6.71
N LYS A 124 -6.22 8.72 6.24
CA LYS A 124 -6.84 10.01 5.90
C LYS A 124 -7.49 10.03 4.52
N ASN A 125 -6.99 9.24 3.59
CA ASN A 125 -7.32 9.36 2.16
C ASN A 125 -8.13 8.19 1.59
N LEU A 126 -8.05 6.99 2.15
CA LEU A 126 -8.82 5.84 1.66
C LEU A 126 -10.29 5.88 2.11
N LYS A 127 -11.20 5.87 1.14
CA LYS A 127 -12.64 6.01 1.42
C LYS A 127 -13.28 4.74 1.98
N ASN A 128 -12.98 3.59 1.40
CA ASN A 128 -13.59 2.30 1.77
C ASN A 128 -12.70 1.48 2.72
N PHE A 129 -11.97 2.16 3.57
CA PHE A 129 -11.05 1.56 4.53
C PHE A 129 -11.73 1.32 5.88
N ASN A 130 -11.54 0.13 6.46
CA ASN A 130 -12.15 -0.26 7.74
C ASN A 130 -11.29 0.06 8.98
N GLY A 131 -10.09 0.61 8.80
CA GLY A 131 -9.18 0.99 9.89
C GLY A 131 -8.05 -0.04 10.16
N ASN A 132 -8.11 -1.23 9.59
CA ASN A 132 -7.14 -2.29 9.83
C ASN A 132 -6.09 -2.34 8.72
N ILE A 133 -4.80 -2.28 9.09
CA ILE A 133 -3.67 -2.38 8.15
C ILE A 133 -2.77 -3.54 8.58
N GLY A 134 -2.46 -4.44 7.64
CA GLY A 134 -1.41 -5.43 7.74
C GLY A 134 -0.28 -5.10 6.75
N GLN A 135 0.97 -5.38 7.14
CA GLN A 135 2.15 -5.31 6.26
C GLN A 135 2.76 -6.69 6.11
N TYR A 136 3.27 -7.04 4.91
CA TYR A 136 3.88 -8.34 4.61
C TYR A 136 5.10 -8.22 3.71
#